data_1d7496b12b2a341942f20e782e224317
#
_entry.id   1d7496b12b2a341942f20e782e224317
#
_cell.length_a   1.000
_cell.length_b   1.000
_cell.length_c   1.000
_cell.angle_alpha   90.00
_cell.angle_beta   90.00
_cell.angle_gamma   90.00
#
_symmetry.space_group_name_H-M   'P 1'
#
loop_
_entity.id
_entity.type
_entity.pdbx_description
1 polymer ?
#
loop_
_entity_poly.entity_id
_entity_poly.type
_entity_poly.pdbx_seq_one_letter_code
_entity_poly.pdbx_strand_id
1 'polypeptide(L)'
;MGKESTPGLIRSFPGVFWVANVMELFERAAYYGMNSVLAIYLSNSVGSGGLGFSEQSVGFLQSLIYALTYIVPILGGALADRYGYRRMLLVAFSLLAAGYFVTGHMSAYGAVFLSLLVMATGAGLFKPIISGTIARTTTESNSGFGFGIYYWMINLGAFLAPLFVSYLKGFSWRYVFTSSAIYCALMLIPALFFYREPAKPKNAKQLGEVLASAAMVLADARFMLMIFVYSGFWILYFQNFGSVLWFLRDFVDKAPVNRFFAGLGIPFSFDAEHVTAINAGTIILLQVLVSRIVKNLKPLPTMIGGMAIGAVGFVCLAFASTAWIFILGIAVFSVGEMTAHPKYYSYVGLVAPVDKKAVYMGYAFLYGVIGSLVGSSAGGAMYAAMLKPIVGRTGVAGELRMFWLLFAALDVLAVGGLLLYNRFFAADTPAAAGSARKIMIGVYAGLAVLGGWFLYSSLSGLEIAYRTMVQACIMLLIGVGGMSISLRRTS
;
A
#
# COMPACT_ATOMS: atom_id res chain seq x y z
N MET A 1 -37.58 27.21 28.09
CA MET A 1 -36.29 26.68 27.65
C MET A 1 -36.58 25.55 26.68
N GLY A 2 -36.53 25.85 25.35
CA GLY A 2 -36.78 24.85 24.31
C GLY A 2 -35.59 23.85 24.29
N LYS A 3 -35.94 22.57 24.28
CA LYS A 3 -34.96 21.51 23.94
C LYS A 3 -34.54 21.70 22.48
N GLU A 4 -33.37 22.31 22.23
CA GLU A 4 -32.72 22.19 20.94
C GLU A 4 -32.49 20.71 20.70
N SER A 5 -33.23 20.14 19.75
CA SER A 5 -33.03 18.78 19.31
C SER A 5 -31.63 18.69 18.71
N THR A 6 -30.72 17.99 19.39
CA THR A 6 -29.37 17.70 18.86
C THR A 6 -29.51 17.11 17.44
N PRO A 7 -29.01 17.75 16.40
CA PRO A 7 -29.11 17.19 15.04
C PRO A 7 -28.53 15.79 15.04
N GLY A 8 -29.22 14.84 14.41
CA GLY A 8 -28.74 13.46 14.34
C GLY A 8 -27.31 13.44 13.83
N LEU A 9 -26.46 12.57 14.34
CA LEU A 9 -25.00 12.51 14.12
C LEU A 9 -24.62 12.64 12.63
N ILE A 10 -25.41 12.05 11.73
CA ILE A 10 -25.24 12.14 10.27
C ILE A 10 -25.45 13.56 9.74
N ARG A 11 -26.38 14.31 10.30
CA ARG A 11 -26.68 15.70 9.89
C ARG A 11 -25.66 16.72 10.43
N SER A 12 -24.78 16.30 11.33
CA SER A 12 -23.72 17.17 11.87
C SER A 12 -22.58 17.44 10.87
N PHE A 13 -22.48 16.68 9.78
CA PHE A 13 -21.42 16.85 8.78
C PHE A 13 -21.84 17.82 7.67
N PRO A 14 -20.96 18.76 7.27
CA PRO A 14 -21.22 19.68 6.17
C PRO A 14 -21.23 18.94 4.81
N GLY A 15 -21.86 19.53 3.79
CA GLY A 15 -21.99 18.93 2.46
C GLY A 15 -20.65 18.53 1.82
N VAL A 16 -19.57 19.30 2.04
CA VAL A 16 -18.24 19.00 1.52
C VAL A 16 -17.64 17.72 2.11
N PHE A 17 -18.03 17.34 3.34
CA PHE A 17 -17.65 16.05 3.94
C PHE A 17 -18.17 14.88 3.08
N TRP A 18 -19.43 14.94 2.68
CA TRP A 18 -20.05 13.89 1.86
C TRP A 18 -19.47 13.85 0.44
N VAL A 19 -19.20 15.02 -0.14
CA VAL A 19 -18.54 15.14 -1.44
C VAL A 19 -17.16 14.49 -1.38
N ALA A 20 -16.37 14.74 -0.34
CA ALA A 20 -15.05 14.13 -0.16
C ALA A 20 -15.13 12.60 -0.01
N ASN A 21 -16.11 12.09 0.74
CA ASN A 21 -16.32 10.65 0.91
C ASN A 21 -16.75 9.96 -0.39
N VAL A 22 -17.58 10.59 -1.21
CA VAL A 22 -17.95 10.08 -2.54
C VAL A 22 -16.73 10.05 -3.46
N MET A 23 -15.92 11.11 -3.46
CA MET A 23 -14.67 11.14 -4.22
C MET A 23 -13.71 10.02 -3.81
N GLU A 24 -13.58 9.76 -2.49
CA GLU A 24 -12.76 8.66 -1.99
C GLU A 24 -13.28 7.32 -2.49
N LEU A 25 -14.60 7.07 -2.37
CA LEU A 25 -15.21 5.83 -2.85
C LEU A 25 -14.87 5.54 -4.32
N PHE A 26 -15.07 6.51 -5.21
CA PHE A 26 -14.83 6.34 -6.64
C PHE A 26 -13.34 6.20 -6.98
N GLU A 27 -12.47 6.97 -6.31
CA GLU A 27 -11.04 6.85 -6.52
C GLU A 27 -10.52 5.49 -5.99
N ARG A 28 -11.01 5.04 -4.82
CA ARG A 28 -10.67 3.71 -4.31
C ARG A 28 -11.19 2.60 -5.21
N ALA A 29 -12.41 2.74 -5.74
CA ALA A 29 -12.93 1.79 -6.72
C ALA A 29 -12.06 1.74 -7.99
N ALA A 30 -11.62 2.89 -8.51
CA ALA A 30 -10.71 2.94 -9.64
C ALA A 30 -9.36 2.26 -9.33
N TYR A 31 -8.76 2.60 -8.19
CA TYR A 31 -7.46 2.08 -7.77
C TYR A 31 -7.49 0.57 -7.52
N TYR A 32 -8.39 0.10 -6.67
CA TYR A 32 -8.47 -1.32 -6.31
C TYR A 32 -9.05 -2.17 -7.44
N GLY A 33 -9.93 -1.61 -8.27
CA GLY A 33 -10.41 -2.27 -9.48
C GLY A 33 -9.25 -2.58 -10.43
N MET A 34 -8.47 -1.59 -10.80
CA MET A 34 -7.28 -1.78 -11.64
C MET A 34 -6.24 -2.66 -10.96
N ASN A 35 -5.91 -2.38 -9.68
CA ASN A 35 -4.82 -3.04 -8.99
C ASN A 35 -5.06 -4.53 -8.74
N SER A 36 -6.34 -4.94 -8.60
CA SER A 36 -6.72 -6.34 -8.43
C SER A 36 -6.35 -7.24 -9.62
N VAL A 37 -6.11 -6.64 -10.79
CA VAL A 37 -5.79 -7.40 -12.02
C VAL A 37 -4.52 -6.91 -12.71
N LEU A 38 -3.90 -5.84 -12.25
CA LEU A 38 -2.76 -5.21 -12.94
C LEU A 38 -1.64 -6.22 -13.22
N ALA A 39 -1.21 -6.99 -12.22
CA ALA A 39 -0.13 -7.96 -12.37
C ALA A 39 -0.48 -9.04 -13.40
N ILE A 40 -1.73 -9.49 -13.43
CA ILE A 40 -2.22 -10.49 -14.40
C ILE A 40 -2.26 -9.90 -15.81
N TYR A 41 -2.84 -8.70 -15.98
CA TYR A 41 -2.89 -8.02 -17.28
C TYR A 41 -1.50 -7.80 -17.86
N LEU A 42 -0.56 -7.33 -17.05
CA LEU A 42 0.80 -7.04 -17.52
C LEU A 42 1.56 -8.33 -17.89
N SER A 43 1.34 -9.44 -17.17
CA SER A 43 2.13 -10.67 -17.36
C SER A 43 1.48 -11.73 -18.25
N ASN A 44 0.16 -11.69 -18.44
CA ASN A 44 -0.52 -12.64 -19.34
C ASN A 44 -0.02 -12.49 -20.77
N SER A 45 -0.05 -13.60 -21.52
CA SER A 45 0.36 -13.62 -22.93
C SER A 45 -0.48 -12.66 -23.78
N VAL A 46 0.14 -12.14 -24.84
CA VAL A 46 -0.55 -11.24 -25.79
C VAL A 46 -1.76 -11.93 -26.43
N GLY A 47 -1.66 -13.24 -26.70
CA GLY A 47 -2.77 -14.03 -27.24
C GLY A 47 -3.98 -14.13 -26.31
N SER A 48 -3.81 -13.96 -24.98
CA SER A 48 -4.89 -13.87 -24.01
C SER A 48 -5.29 -12.43 -23.66
N GLY A 49 -4.85 -11.46 -24.45
CA GLY A 49 -5.16 -10.05 -24.30
C GLY A 49 -4.29 -9.31 -23.24
N GLY A 50 -3.31 -9.98 -22.65
CA GLY A 50 -2.31 -9.37 -21.75
C GLY A 50 -1.17 -8.70 -22.52
N LEU A 51 -0.16 -8.20 -21.80
CA LEU A 51 0.98 -7.50 -22.39
C LEU A 51 2.25 -8.35 -22.55
N GLY A 52 2.29 -9.55 -21.96
CA GLY A 52 3.42 -10.48 -22.07
C GLY A 52 4.69 -10.07 -21.33
N PHE A 53 4.60 -9.14 -20.36
CA PHE A 53 5.77 -8.74 -19.57
C PHE A 53 6.18 -9.86 -18.59
N SER A 54 7.48 -10.02 -18.36
CA SER A 54 7.94 -10.98 -17.34
C SER A 54 7.49 -10.56 -15.94
N GLU A 55 7.22 -11.53 -15.07
CA GLU A 55 6.81 -11.28 -13.68
C GLU A 55 7.85 -10.43 -12.94
N GLN A 56 9.14 -10.61 -13.25
CA GLN A 56 10.21 -9.75 -12.74
C GLN A 56 10.05 -8.29 -13.18
N SER A 57 9.69 -8.04 -14.45
CA SER A 57 9.47 -6.68 -14.97
C SER A 57 8.25 -6.04 -14.33
N VAL A 58 7.19 -6.83 -14.13
CA VAL A 58 5.96 -6.38 -13.46
C VAL A 58 6.25 -6.04 -11.99
N GLY A 59 6.95 -6.90 -11.26
CA GLY A 59 7.34 -6.65 -9.86
C GLY A 59 8.18 -5.38 -9.71
N PHE A 60 9.14 -5.14 -10.61
CA PHE A 60 9.92 -3.90 -10.63
C PHE A 60 9.04 -2.67 -10.88
N LEU A 61 8.17 -2.72 -11.87
CA LEU A 61 7.24 -1.65 -12.19
C LEU A 61 6.33 -1.33 -11.01
N GLN A 62 5.70 -2.33 -10.40
CA GLN A 62 4.86 -2.18 -9.23
C GLN A 62 5.61 -1.60 -8.03
N SER A 63 6.88 -1.98 -7.83
CA SER A 63 7.68 -1.47 -6.71
C SER A 63 7.82 0.05 -6.74
N LEU A 64 8.08 0.63 -7.92
CA LEU A 64 8.22 2.07 -8.10
C LEU A 64 6.89 2.80 -8.02
N ILE A 65 5.83 2.25 -8.63
CA ILE A 65 4.50 2.84 -8.61
C ILE A 65 3.98 2.92 -7.18
N TYR A 66 4.04 1.81 -6.43
CA TYR A 66 3.56 1.81 -5.04
C TYR A 66 4.42 2.72 -4.16
N ALA A 67 5.76 2.69 -4.27
CA ALA A 67 6.60 3.62 -3.53
C ALA A 67 6.21 5.09 -3.77
N LEU A 68 5.91 5.45 -5.01
CA LEU A 68 5.49 6.80 -5.39
C LEU A 68 4.16 7.18 -4.72
N THR A 69 3.19 6.24 -4.62
CA THR A 69 1.90 6.50 -3.93
C THR A 69 2.06 6.75 -2.42
N TYR A 70 3.20 6.41 -1.82
CA TYR A 70 3.53 6.69 -0.42
C TYR A 70 4.44 7.92 -0.24
N ILE A 71 5.25 8.26 -1.25
CA ILE A 71 6.15 9.42 -1.19
C ILE A 71 5.42 10.72 -1.58
N VAL A 72 4.66 10.70 -2.67
CA VAL A 72 3.97 11.90 -3.18
C VAL A 72 3.03 12.55 -2.17
N PRO A 73 2.29 11.83 -1.32
CA PRO A 73 1.44 12.45 -0.29
C PRO A 73 2.19 13.37 0.66
N ILE A 74 3.47 13.12 0.93
CA ILE A 74 4.32 13.96 1.79
C ILE A 74 4.42 15.38 1.22
N LEU A 75 4.62 15.48 -0.10
CA LEU A 75 4.69 16.76 -0.82
C LEU A 75 3.30 17.28 -1.18
N GLY A 76 2.38 16.38 -1.50
CA GLY A 76 1.01 16.68 -1.95
C GLY A 76 0.23 17.52 -0.96
N GLY A 77 0.39 17.26 0.34
CA GLY A 77 -0.23 18.06 1.40
C GLY A 77 0.24 19.52 1.38
N ALA A 78 1.54 19.75 1.27
CA ALA A 78 2.11 21.11 1.21
C ALA A 78 1.69 21.85 -0.09
N LEU A 79 1.65 21.14 -1.21
CA LEU A 79 1.16 21.69 -2.48
C LEU A 79 -0.31 22.07 -2.37
N ALA A 80 -1.13 21.22 -1.75
CA ALA A 80 -2.55 21.49 -1.57
C ALA A 80 -2.81 22.69 -0.64
N ASP A 81 -2.05 22.81 0.45
CA ASP A 81 -2.14 23.97 1.34
C ASP A 81 -1.73 25.28 0.64
N ARG A 82 -0.76 25.21 -0.28
CA ARG A 82 -0.29 26.39 -1.03
C ARG A 82 -1.23 26.76 -2.19
N TYR A 83 -1.58 25.81 -3.05
CA TYR A 83 -2.30 26.08 -4.30
C TYR A 83 -3.82 25.96 -4.16
N GLY A 84 -4.30 25.39 -3.06
CA GLY A 84 -5.70 25.15 -2.77
C GLY A 84 -6.15 23.73 -3.08
N TYR A 85 -6.99 23.18 -2.21
CA TYR A 85 -7.47 21.80 -2.27
C TYR A 85 -8.23 21.50 -3.55
N ARG A 86 -9.15 22.40 -3.95
CA ARG A 86 -9.96 22.23 -5.16
C ARG A 86 -9.12 22.13 -6.42
N ARG A 87 -8.14 23.02 -6.59
CA ARG A 87 -7.24 23.00 -7.76
C ARG A 87 -6.43 21.72 -7.81
N MET A 88 -5.89 21.32 -6.68
CA MET A 88 -5.08 20.09 -6.59
C MET A 88 -5.92 18.83 -6.79
N LEU A 89 -7.21 18.80 -6.39
CA LEU A 89 -8.13 17.71 -6.74
C LEU A 89 -8.36 17.60 -8.24
N LEU A 90 -8.55 18.74 -8.93
CA LEU A 90 -8.69 18.73 -10.39
C LEU A 90 -7.45 18.17 -11.08
N VAL A 91 -6.25 18.60 -10.64
CA VAL A 91 -4.99 18.05 -11.15
C VAL A 91 -4.89 16.55 -10.87
N ALA A 92 -5.17 16.12 -9.63
CA ALA A 92 -5.10 14.73 -9.22
C ALA A 92 -6.02 13.82 -10.04
N PHE A 93 -7.30 14.19 -10.18
CA PHE A 93 -8.25 13.40 -10.97
C PHE A 93 -7.95 13.41 -12.46
N SER A 94 -7.41 14.51 -13.01
CA SER A 94 -6.96 14.55 -14.41
C SER A 94 -5.79 13.60 -14.65
N LEU A 95 -4.79 13.59 -13.74
CA LEU A 95 -3.66 12.66 -13.82
C LEU A 95 -4.10 11.20 -13.66
N LEU A 96 -5.01 10.92 -12.72
CA LEU A 96 -5.59 9.59 -12.52
C LEU A 96 -6.34 9.11 -13.77
N ALA A 97 -7.25 9.92 -14.30
CA ALA A 97 -8.04 9.56 -15.49
C ALA A 97 -7.15 9.33 -16.71
N ALA A 98 -6.19 10.22 -16.97
CA ALA A 98 -5.23 10.09 -18.06
C ALA A 98 -4.33 8.85 -17.87
N GLY A 99 -3.80 8.64 -16.67
CA GLY A 99 -2.93 7.52 -16.35
C GLY A 99 -3.64 6.17 -16.56
N TYR A 100 -4.85 6.00 -16.02
CA TYR A 100 -5.64 4.77 -16.23
C TYR A 100 -5.98 4.57 -17.71
N PHE A 101 -6.47 5.60 -18.40
CA PHE A 101 -6.85 5.49 -19.79
C PHE A 101 -5.67 5.03 -20.66
N VAL A 102 -4.53 5.73 -20.53
CA VAL A 102 -3.32 5.42 -21.32
C VAL A 102 -2.80 4.02 -21.01
N THR A 103 -2.79 3.60 -19.72
CA THR A 103 -2.37 2.24 -19.32
C THR A 103 -3.17 1.16 -20.05
N GLY A 104 -4.48 1.32 -20.20
CA GLY A 104 -5.33 0.35 -20.88
C GLY A 104 -5.20 0.33 -22.41
N HIS A 105 -4.54 1.32 -23.00
CA HIS A 105 -4.46 1.48 -24.47
C HIS A 105 -3.04 1.38 -25.02
N MET A 106 -2.02 1.28 -24.16
CA MET A 106 -0.61 1.13 -24.55
C MET A 106 -0.14 -0.30 -24.31
N SER A 107 0.78 -0.77 -25.18
CA SER A 107 1.39 -2.10 -25.05
C SER A 107 2.90 -2.06 -24.82
N ALA A 108 3.57 -0.95 -25.18
CA ALA A 108 5.00 -0.80 -24.94
C ALA A 108 5.29 -0.59 -23.46
N TYR A 109 6.26 -1.34 -22.91
CA TYR A 109 6.62 -1.31 -21.48
C TYR A 109 6.87 0.11 -20.95
N GLY A 110 7.66 0.92 -21.69
CA GLY A 110 7.97 2.29 -21.26
C GLY A 110 6.74 3.20 -21.20
N ALA A 111 5.81 3.07 -22.17
CA ALA A 111 4.58 3.85 -22.19
C ALA A 111 3.63 3.47 -21.06
N VAL A 112 3.47 2.17 -20.79
CA VAL A 112 2.70 1.64 -19.66
C VAL A 112 3.33 2.08 -18.33
N PHE A 113 4.65 1.98 -18.21
CA PHE A 113 5.36 2.43 -17.00
C PHE A 113 5.14 3.92 -16.74
N LEU A 114 5.32 4.77 -17.76
CA LEU A 114 5.11 6.21 -17.63
C LEU A 114 3.66 6.55 -17.27
N SER A 115 2.68 5.90 -17.91
CA SER A 115 1.25 6.13 -17.60
C SER A 115 0.89 5.76 -16.16
N LEU A 116 1.46 4.67 -15.64
CA LEU A 116 1.28 4.26 -14.26
C LEU A 116 2.00 5.18 -13.26
N LEU A 117 3.14 5.79 -13.61
CA LEU A 117 3.77 6.84 -12.80
C LEU A 117 2.90 8.11 -12.74
N VAL A 118 2.29 8.48 -13.86
CA VAL A 118 1.32 9.60 -13.91
C VAL A 118 0.12 9.32 -13.00
N MET A 119 -0.44 8.11 -13.09
CA MET A 119 -1.53 7.65 -12.22
C MET A 119 -1.12 7.68 -10.74
N ALA A 120 0.05 7.11 -10.39
CA ALA A 120 0.55 7.08 -9.02
C ALA A 120 0.79 8.47 -8.42
N THR A 121 1.23 9.42 -9.26
CA THR A 121 1.36 10.83 -8.89
C THR A 121 -0.02 11.42 -8.56
N GLY A 122 -1.03 11.19 -9.41
CA GLY A 122 -2.40 11.61 -9.16
C GLY A 122 -2.96 11.05 -7.85
N ALA A 123 -2.80 9.75 -7.61
CA ALA A 123 -3.23 9.08 -6.38
C ALA A 123 -2.52 9.64 -5.14
N GLY A 124 -1.22 9.92 -5.24
CA GLY A 124 -0.45 10.52 -4.16
C GLY A 124 -0.85 11.95 -3.82
N LEU A 125 -1.21 12.76 -4.82
CA LEU A 125 -1.73 14.11 -4.61
C LEU A 125 -3.15 14.09 -4.00
N PHE A 126 -3.98 13.14 -4.38
CA PHE A 126 -5.36 13.02 -3.91
C PHE A 126 -5.46 12.72 -2.41
N LYS A 127 -4.70 11.74 -1.92
CA LYS A 127 -4.81 11.22 -0.54
C LYS A 127 -4.78 12.29 0.58
N PRO A 128 -3.78 13.20 0.64
CA PRO A 128 -3.71 14.18 1.72
C PRO A 128 -4.83 15.21 1.65
N ILE A 129 -5.40 15.47 0.46
CA ILE A 129 -6.47 16.44 0.28
C ILE A 129 -7.77 15.90 0.88
N ILE A 130 -8.12 14.66 0.59
CA ILE A 130 -9.36 14.08 1.12
C ILE A 130 -9.26 13.86 2.62
N SER A 131 -8.20 13.22 3.11
CA SER A 131 -8.01 13.04 4.55
C SER A 131 -7.96 14.37 5.31
N GLY A 132 -7.33 15.40 4.74
CA GLY A 132 -7.32 16.75 5.27
C GLY A 132 -8.69 17.41 5.25
N THR A 133 -9.52 17.17 4.23
CA THR A 133 -10.91 17.65 4.16
C THR A 133 -11.75 17.00 5.26
N ILE A 134 -11.67 15.68 5.43
CA ILE A 134 -12.36 14.95 6.50
C ILE A 134 -11.97 15.53 7.88
N ALA A 135 -10.67 15.71 8.12
CA ALA A 135 -10.17 16.25 9.38
C ALA A 135 -10.70 17.68 9.67
N ARG A 136 -10.81 18.53 8.65
CA ARG A 136 -11.27 19.93 8.79
C ARG A 136 -12.79 20.07 8.84
N THR A 137 -13.52 19.03 8.48
CA THR A 137 -15.00 19.02 8.47
C THR A 137 -15.59 18.22 9.63
N THR A 138 -14.74 17.70 10.51
CA THR A 138 -15.11 16.99 11.74
C THR A 138 -14.72 17.80 12.96
N THR A 139 -15.43 17.59 14.08
CA THR A 139 -15.19 18.17 15.39
C THR A 139 -14.70 17.07 16.36
N GLU A 140 -14.20 17.44 17.54
CA GLU A 140 -13.79 16.44 18.56
C GLU A 140 -14.91 15.45 18.89
N SER A 141 -16.17 15.90 18.88
CA SER A 141 -17.33 15.08 19.24
C SER A 141 -17.75 14.09 18.15
N ASN A 142 -17.47 14.36 16.86
CA ASN A 142 -17.91 13.53 15.73
C ASN A 142 -16.76 12.98 14.86
N SER A 143 -15.51 13.33 15.14
CA SER A 143 -14.36 12.92 14.32
C SER A 143 -14.20 11.40 14.23
N GLY A 144 -14.39 10.69 15.35
CA GLY A 144 -14.30 9.21 15.35
C GLY A 144 -15.31 8.56 14.40
N PHE A 145 -16.55 9.07 14.38
CA PHE A 145 -17.58 8.59 13.46
C PHE A 145 -17.30 9.03 12.00
N GLY A 146 -16.85 10.28 11.81
CA GLY A 146 -16.49 10.80 10.49
C GLY A 146 -15.36 10.04 9.82
N PHE A 147 -14.27 9.74 10.55
CA PHE A 147 -13.19 8.89 10.05
C PHE A 147 -13.62 7.42 9.87
N GLY A 148 -14.58 6.95 10.66
CA GLY A 148 -15.22 5.64 10.47
C GLY A 148 -15.94 5.54 9.13
N ILE A 149 -16.74 6.57 8.75
CA ILE A 149 -17.39 6.65 7.42
C ILE A 149 -16.33 6.68 6.31
N TYR A 150 -15.30 7.52 6.45
CA TYR A 150 -14.21 7.61 5.49
C TYR A 150 -13.53 6.25 5.26
N TYR A 151 -13.17 5.55 6.32
CA TYR A 151 -12.56 4.22 6.22
C TYR A 151 -13.50 3.17 5.61
N TRP A 152 -14.80 3.26 5.92
CA TRP A 152 -15.80 2.39 5.32
C TRP A 152 -15.94 2.61 3.81
N MET A 153 -15.88 3.87 3.34
CA MET A 153 -15.91 4.19 1.91
C MET A 153 -14.70 3.63 1.16
N ILE A 154 -13.50 3.67 1.77
CA ILE A 154 -12.29 3.03 1.22
C ILE A 154 -12.53 1.54 1.00
N ASN A 155 -12.98 0.83 2.03
CA ASN A 155 -13.16 -0.63 1.96
C ASN A 155 -14.34 -1.02 1.07
N LEU A 156 -15.41 -0.21 1.02
CA LEU A 156 -16.53 -0.44 0.11
C LEU A 156 -16.07 -0.38 -1.35
N GLY A 157 -15.25 0.62 -1.72
CA GLY A 157 -14.64 0.71 -3.04
C GLY A 157 -13.74 -0.48 -3.35
N ALA A 158 -12.89 -0.87 -2.39
CA ALA A 158 -11.99 -2.00 -2.52
C ALA A 158 -12.72 -3.36 -2.63
N PHE A 159 -13.90 -3.49 -2.05
CA PHE A 159 -14.72 -4.70 -2.12
C PHE A 159 -15.52 -4.79 -3.42
N LEU A 160 -16.24 -3.71 -3.78
CA LEU A 160 -17.17 -3.75 -4.92
C LEU A 160 -16.44 -3.72 -6.28
N ALA A 161 -15.35 -2.94 -6.38
CA ALA A 161 -14.69 -2.74 -7.67
C ALA A 161 -14.12 -4.03 -8.28
N PRO A 162 -13.43 -4.94 -7.57
CA PRO A 162 -12.98 -6.20 -8.13
C PRO A 162 -14.11 -7.09 -8.63
N LEU A 163 -15.28 -7.07 -7.97
CA LEU A 163 -16.46 -7.82 -8.44
C LEU A 163 -16.95 -7.29 -9.79
N PHE A 164 -16.95 -5.97 -9.96
CA PHE A 164 -17.31 -5.34 -11.23
C PHE A 164 -16.23 -5.55 -12.31
N VAL A 165 -14.96 -5.54 -11.94
CA VAL A 165 -13.82 -5.83 -12.81
C VAL A 165 -13.90 -7.27 -13.35
N SER A 166 -14.31 -8.25 -12.54
CA SER A 166 -14.53 -9.63 -12.97
C SER A 166 -15.48 -9.73 -14.16
N TYR A 167 -16.52 -8.91 -14.18
CA TYR A 167 -17.45 -8.82 -15.31
C TYR A 167 -16.80 -8.12 -16.52
N LEU A 168 -16.15 -6.98 -16.32
CA LEU A 168 -15.58 -6.17 -17.41
C LEU A 168 -14.44 -6.86 -18.15
N LYS A 169 -13.55 -7.57 -17.44
CA LYS A 169 -12.43 -8.30 -18.06
C LYS A 169 -12.89 -9.40 -19.01
N GLY A 170 -14.11 -9.94 -18.79
CA GLY A 170 -14.72 -10.93 -19.69
C GLY A 170 -14.95 -10.40 -21.11
N PHE A 171 -15.09 -9.09 -21.28
CA PHE A 171 -15.19 -8.45 -22.59
C PHE A 171 -13.82 -8.03 -23.13
N SER A 172 -13.04 -7.27 -22.33
CA SER A 172 -11.69 -6.85 -22.67
C SER A 172 -10.99 -6.21 -21.47
N TRP A 173 -9.69 -6.40 -21.35
CA TRP A 173 -8.86 -5.71 -20.37
C TRP A 173 -8.95 -4.18 -20.46
N ARG A 174 -9.14 -3.64 -21.67
CA ARG A 174 -9.29 -2.18 -21.89
C ARG A 174 -10.46 -1.60 -21.09
N TYR A 175 -11.55 -2.33 -20.94
CA TYR A 175 -12.73 -1.85 -20.21
C TYR A 175 -12.45 -1.70 -18.71
N VAL A 176 -11.57 -2.51 -18.13
CA VAL A 176 -11.15 -2.37 -16.72
C VAL A 176 -10.46 -1.03 -16.51
N PHE A 177 -9.49 -0.70 -17.35
CA PHE A 177 -8.75 0.56 -17.24
C PHE A 177 -9.60 1.77 -17.64
N THR A 178 -10.42 1.62 -18.67
CA THR A 178 -11.34 2.69 -19.10
C THR A 178 -12.39 3.00 -18.03
N SER A 179 -12.94 1.99 -17.33
CA SER A 179 -13.87 2.23 -16.22
C SER A 179 -13.21 2.97 -15.06
N SER A 180 -11.97 2.60 -14.70
CA SER A 180 -11.18 3.34 -13.69
C SER A 180 -10.94 4.79 -14.12
N ALA A 181 -10.63 5.02 -15.40
CA ALA A 181 -10.48 6.37 -15.96
C ALA A 181 -11.79 7.17 -15.90
N ILE A 182 -12.92 6.54 -16.24
CA ILE A 182 -14.25 7.16 -16.17
C ILE A 182 -14.60 7.51 -14.73
N TYR A 183 -14.37 6.63 -13.75
CA TYR A 183 -14.62 6.94 -12.35
C TYR A 183 -13.87 8.21 -11.90
N CYS A 184 -12.59 8.31 -12.24
CA CYS A 184 -11.79 9.48 -11.92
C CYS A 184 -12.22 10.74 -12.70
N ALA A 185 -12.56 10.61 -13.99
CA ALA A 185 -13.05 11.72 -14.80
C ALA A 185 -14.40 12.25 -14.30
N LEU A 186 -15.32 11.36 -13.89
CA LEU A 186 -16.60 11.78 -13.29
C LEU A 186 -16.40 12.58 -12.00
N MET A 187 -15.33 12.32 -11.23
CA MET A 187 -15.03 13.06 -10.01
C MET A 187 -14.54 14.49 -10.26
N LEU A 188 -14.20 14.84 -11.50
CA LEU A 188 -13.99 16.25 -11.87
C LEU A 188 -15.27 17.08 -11.72
N ILE A 189 -16.44 16.49 -11.93
CA ILE A 189 -17.74 17.18 -11.78
C ILE A 189 -17.95 17.65 -10.33
N PRO A 190 -17.95 16.78 -9.31
CA PRO A 190 -18.09 17.25 -7.93
C PRO A 190 -16.90 18.11 -7.48
N ALA A 191 -15.68 17.92 -8.01
CA ALA A 191 -14.56 18.81 -7.72
C ALA A 191 -14.78 20.23 -8.25
N LEU A 192 -15.40 20.38 -9.43
CA LEU A 192 -15.69 21.68 -10.04
C LEU A 192 -16.89 22.38 -9.43
N PHE A 193 -17.97 21.65 -9.14
CA PHE A 193 -19.26 22.27 -8.84
C PHE A 193 -19.68 22.16 -7.38
N PHE A 194 -19.30 21.10 -6.68
CA PHE A 194 -19.81 20.81 -5.33
C PHE A 194 -18.75 20.89 -4.24
N TYR A 195 -17.45 20.78 -4.58
CA TYR A 195 -16.40 20.86 -3.59
C TYR A 195 -16.16 22.30 -3.16
N ARG A 196 -16.54 22.62 -1.93
CA ARG A 196 -16.23 23.88 -1.28
C ARG A 196 -14.96 23.75 -0.48
N GLU A 197 -13.99 24.61 -0.77
CA GLU A 197 -12.68 24.57 -0.13
C GLU A 197 -12.80 24.81 1.37
N PRO A 198 -12.31 23.92 2.24
CA PRO A 198 -12.22 24.19 3.66
C PRO A 198 -11.34 25.41 3.94
N ALA A 199 -11.53 26.06 5.09
CA ALA A 199 -10.71 27.21 5.48
C ALA A 199 -9.22 26.87 5.38
N LYS A 200 -8.45 27.72 4.69
CA LYS A 200 -7.01 27.53 4.54
C LYS A 200 -6.31 27.65 5.91
N PRO A 201 -5.27 26.86 6.18
CA PRO A 201 -4.45 27.06 7.37
C PRO A 201 -3.80 28.43 7.29
N LYS A 202 -3.74 29.13 8.42
CA LYS A 202 -3.13 30.47 8.51
C LYS A 202 -1.65 30.47 8.08
N ASN A 203 -0.93 29.36 8.26
CA ASN A 203 0.47 29.17 7.91
C ASN A 203 0.61 27.91 7.04
N ALA A 204 0.57 28.05 5.71
CA ALA A 204 0.90 26.97 4.79
C ALA A 204 2.41 26.71 4.84
N LYS A 205 2.82 25.46 5.09
CA LYS A 205 4.23 25.07 5.12
C LYS A 205 4.89 25.29 3.77
N GLN A 206 6.05 25.90 3.78
CA GLN A 206 6.88 26.01 2.59
C GLN A 206 7.54 24.67 2.27
N LEU A 207 7.87 24.43 0.99
CA LEU A 207 8.50 23.18 0.55
C LEU A 207 9.83 22.92 1.31
N GLY A 208 10.61 23.99 1.60
CA GLY A 208 11.82 23.91 2.41
C GLY A 208 11.56 23.39 3.83
N GLU A 209 10.45 23.78 4.46
CA GLU A 209 10.07 23.32 5.80
C GLU A 209 9.66 21.84 5.77
N VAL A 210 9.01 21.38 4.69
CA VAL A 210 8.68 19.97 4.50
C VAL A 210 9.95 19.14 4.38
N LEU A 211 10.92 19.60 3.57
CA LEU A 211 12.21 18.91 3.41
C LEU A 211 13.03 18.92 4.72
N ALA A 212 13.04 20.03 5.45
CA ALA A 212 13.68 20.10 6.77
C ALA A 212 13.02 19.13 7.77
N SER A 213 11.69 19.04 7.74
CA SER A 213 10.92 18.08 8.56
C SER A 213 11.25 16.65 8.18
N ALA A 214 11.42 16.34 6.88
CA ALA A 214 11.87 15.04 6.40
C ALA A 214 13.24 14.68 6.97
N ALA A 215 14.22 15.57 6.82
CA ALA A 215 15.57 15.35 7.33
C ALA A 215 15.58 15.11 8.85
N MET A 216 14.74 15.85 9.59
CA MET A 216 14.62 15.67 11.04
C MET A 216 14.07 14.30 11.42
N VAL A 217 13.01 13.80 10.76
CA VAL A 217 12.42 12.49 11.03
C VAL A 217 13.35 11.36 10.60
N LEU A 218 13.99 11.49 9.44
CA LEU A 218 14.98 10.52 8.95
C LEU A 218 16.23 10.45 9.84
N ALA A 219 16.53 11.52 10.60
CA ALA A 219 17.60 11.54 11.59
C ALA A 219 17.21 10.87 12.92
N ASP A 220 15.92 10.59 13.18
CA ASP A 220 15.49 9.85 14.35
C ASP A 220 15.68 8.34 14.13
N ALA A 221 16.85 7.86 14.55
CA ALA A 221 17.26 6.48 14.30
C ALA A 221 16.35 5.44 14.94
N ARG A 222 15.74 5.73 16.12
CA ARG A 222 14.81 4.81 16.78
C ARG A 222 13.51 4.69 15.98
N PHE A 223 12.99 5.81 15.55
CA PHE A 223 11.79 5.84 14.71
C PHE A 223 12.03 5.16 13.36
N MET A 224 13.16 5.44 12.71
CA MET A 224 13.52 4.79 11.44
C MET A 224 13.78 3.29 11.58
N LEU A 225 14.41 2.86 12.69
CA LEU A 225 14.60 1.43 12.98
C LEU A 225 13.25 0.70 13.12
N MET A 226 12.31 1.29 13.84
CA MET A 226 10.96 0.75 13.97
C MET A 226 10.25 0.65 12.60
N ILE A 227 10.30 1.70 11.79
CA ILE A 227 9.72 1.69 10.43
C ILE A 227 10.39 0.62 9.57
N PHE A 228 11.72 0.53 9.60
CA PHE A 228 12.47 -0.44 8.81
C PHE A 228 12.07 -1.87 9.15
N VAL A 229 11.99 -2.21 10.44
CA VAL A 229 11.58 -3.55 10.85
C VAL A 229 10.10 -3.82 10.55
N TYR A 230 9.20 -2.85 10.79
CA TYR A 230 7.78 -2.97 10.46
C TYR A 230 7.52 -3.12 8.96
N SER A 231 8.40 -2.58 8.11
CA SER A 231 8.28 -2.74 6.66
C SER A 231 8.37 -4.20 6.19
N GLY A 232 8.92 -5.11 7.03
CA GLY A 232 8.92 -6.54 6.78
C GLY A 232 7.53 -7.12 6.58
N PHE A 233 6.54 -6.72 7.40
CA PHE A 233 5.13 -7.09 7.21
C PHE A 233 4.58 -6.56 5.87
N TRP A 234 4.98 -5.36 5.47
CA TRP A 234 4.52 -4.76 4.21
C TRP A 234 5.15 -5.39 2.98
N ILE A 235 6.29 -6.05 3.11
CA ILE A 235 6.83 -6.92 2.05
C ILE A 235 5.82 -8.04 1.72
N LEU A 236 5.19 -8.64 2.73
CA LEU A 236 4.14 -9.64 2.53
C LEU A 236 2.87 -9.01 1.95
N TYR A 237 2.46 -7.86 2.49
CA TYR A 237 1.26 -7.14 2.00
C TYR A 237 1.30 -6.92 0.49
N PHE A 238 2.44 -6.47 -0.04
CA PHE A 238 2.57 -6.21 -1.48
C PHE A 238 2.54 -7.47 -2.35
N GLN A 239 2.71 -8.66 -1.78
CA GLN A 239 2.52 -9.91 -2.53
C GLN A 239 1.07 -10.09 -2.99
N ASN A 240 0.09 -9.54 -2.27
CA ASN A 240 -1.33 -9.62 -2.65
C ASN A 240 -1.64 -8.96 -4.01
N PHE A 241 -0.75 -8.14 -4.52
CA PHE A 241 -0.89 -7.47 -5.82
C PHE A 241 0.04 -8.01 -6.91
N GLY A 242 0.80 -9.05 -6.61
CA GLY A 242 1.76 -9.70 -7.52
C GLY A 242 1.77 -11.21 -7.36
N SER A 243 2.68 -11.74 -6.55
CA SER A 243 2.94 -13.18 -6.41
C SER A 243 1.70 -13.97 -6.02
N VAL A 244 0.82 -13.45 -5.17
CA VAL A 244 -0.42 -14.09 -4.76
C VAL A 244 -1.37 -14.25 -5.96
N LEU A 245 -1.47 -13.23 -6.82
CA LEU A 245 -2.32 -13.28 -8.01
C LEU A 245 -1.81 -14.31 -9.02
N TRP A 246 -0.50 -14.33 -9.27
CA TRP A 246 0.13 -15.30 -10.17
C TRP A 246 0.01 -16.73 -9.63
N PHE A 247 0.20 -16.90 -8.32
CA PHE A 247 0.05 -18.21 -7.66
C PHE A 247 -1.38 -18.73 -7.78
N LEU A 248 -2.39 -17.89 -7.56
CA LEU A 248 -3.79 -18.24 -7.76
C LEU A 248 -4.08 -18.61 -9.22
N ARG A 249 -3.52 -17.88 -10.17
CA ARG A 249 -3.68 -18.15 -11.60
C ARG A 249 -3.09 -19.50 -12.00
N ASP A 250 -1.86 -19.80 -11.53
CA ASP A 250 -1.04 -20.86 -12.12
C ASP A 250 -1.06 -22.19 -11.33
N PHE A 251 -1.39 -22.16 -10.01
CA PHE A 251 -1.21 -23.33 -9.14
C PHE A 251 -2.42 -23.70 -8.27
N VAL A 252 -3.40 -22.82 -8.10
CA VAL A 252 -4.54 -23.08 -7.19
C VAL A 252 -5.73 -23.63 -7.95
N ASP A 253 -6.25 -24.78 -7.50
CA ASP A 253 -7.51 -25.33 -8.04
C ASP A 253 -8.70 -24.47 -7.58
N LYS A 254 -9.32 -23.79 -8.54
CA LYS A 254 -10.50 -22.92 -8.34
C LYS A 254 -11.84 -23.68 -8.44
N ALA A 255 -11.82 -24.91 -8.94
CA ALA A 255 -13.04 -25.67 -9.20
C ALA A 255 -13.91 -25.92 -7.95
N PRO A 256 -13.37 -26.16 -6.73
CA PRO A 256 -14.20 -26.35 -5.54
C PRO A 256 -15.07 -25.14 -5.20
N VAL A 257 -14.52 -23.92 -5.31
CA VAL A 257 -15.26 -22.67 -5.06
C VAL A 257 -16.28 -22.41 -6.16
N ASN A 258 -15.88 -22.59 -7.43
CA ASN A 258 -16.76 -22.38 -8.57
C ASN A 258 -17.96 -23.35 -8.54
N ARG A 259 -17.74 -24.63 -8.19
CA ARG A 259 -18.82 -25.62 -8.04
C ARG A 259 -19.76 -25.27 -6.89
N PHE A 260 -19.25 -24.73 -5.78
CA PHE A 260 -20.09 -24.30 -4.66
C PHE A 260 -21.07 -23.19 -5.10
N PHE A 261 -20.58 -22.14 -5.78
CA PHE A 261 -21.45 -21.06 -6.25
C PHE A 261 -22.41 -21.52 -7.37
N ALA A 262 -21.96 -22.37 -8.28
CA ALA A 262 -22.82 -22.98 -9.29
C ALA A 262 -23.95 -23.82 -8.67
N GLY A 263 -23.67 -24.57 -7.60
CA GLY A 263 -24.66 -25.29 -6.83
C GLY A 263 -25.73 -24.42 -6.16
N LEU A 264 -25.40 -23.14 -5.89
CA LEU A 264 -26.36 -22.15 -5.40
C LEU A 264 -27.10 -21.40 -6.53
N GLY A 265 -26.84 -21.73 -7.79
CA GLY A 265 -27.40 -21.03 -8.95
C GLY A 265 -26.78 -19.65 -9.20
N ILE A 266 -25.64 -19.35 -8.58
CA ILE A 266 -24.94 -18.06 -8.71
C ILE A 266 -23.89 -18.19 -9.82
N PRO A 267 -23.95 -17.40 -10.91
CA PRO A 267 -22.97 -17.41 -11.99
C PRO A 267 -21.70 -16.66 -11.57
N PHE A 268 -20.92 -17.28 -10.65
CA PHE A 268 -19.69 -16.72 -10.11
C PHE A 268 -18.49 -17.59 -10.52
N SER A 269 -17.44 -16.95 -11.00
CA SER A 269 -16.16 -17.59 -11.31
C SER A 269 -15.06 -16.93 -10.49
N PHE A 270 -14.50 -17.69 -9.54
CA PHE A 270 -13.42 -17.21 -8.67
C PHE A 270 -12.12 -17.06 -9.46
N ASP A 271 -11.51 -15.87 -9.40
CA ASP A 271 -10.25 -15.59 -10.06
C ASP A 271 -9.43 -14.51 -9.31
N ALA A 272 -8.30 -14.09 -9.87
CA ALA A 272 -7.29 -13.25 -9.24
C ALA A 272 -7.84 -11.92 -8.66
N GLU A 273 -8.76 -11.25 -9.35
CA GLU A 273 -9.37 -10.01 -8.87
C GLU A 273 -10.07 -10.15 -7.51
N HIS A 274 -10.58 -11.33 -7.21
CA HIS A 274 -11.30 -11.57 -5.95
C HIS A 274 -10.38 -11.59 -4.72
N VAL A 275 -9.06 -11.67 -4.89
CA VAL A 275 -8.09 -11.57 -3.76
C VAL A 275 -8.29 -10.26 -2.99
N THR A 276 -8.39 -9.14 -3.71
CA THR A 276 -8.65 -7.83 -3.10
C THR A 276 -10.02 -7.77 -2.43
N ALA A 277 -11.04 -8.38 -3.05
CA ALA A 277 -12.38 -8.46 -2.46
C ALA A 277 -12.41 -9.30 -1.17
N ILE A 278 -11.65 -10.40 -1.10
CA ILE A 278 -11.52 -11.22 0.12
C ILE A 278 -10.89 -10.38 1.24
N ASN A 279 -9.78 -9.69 0.97
CA ASN A 279 -9.14 -8.83 1.95
C ASN A 279 -10.09 -7.73 2.45
N ALA A 280 -10.65 -6.92 1.55
CA ALA A 280 -11.58 -5.85 1.92
C ALA A 280 -12.85 -6.35 2.60
N GLY A 281 -13.43 -7.46 2.12
CA GLY A 281 -14.60 -8.11 2.73
C GLY A 281 -14.33 -8.61 4.14
N THR A 282 -13.17 -9.24 4.36
CA THR A 282 -12.73 -9.67 5.71
C THR A 282 -12.61 -8.47 6.66
N ILE A 283 -12.04 -7.36 6.18
CA ILE A 283 -11.93 -6.12 6.97
C ILE A 283 -13.32 -5.57 7.28
N ILE A 284 -14.22 -5.44 6.31
CA ILE A 284 -15.59 -4.94 6.52
C ILE A 284 -16.34 -5.76 7.58
N LEU A 285 -16.22 -7.08 7.51
CA LEU A 285 -16.92 -8.00 8.41
C LEU A 285 -16.34 -8.03 9.81
N LEU A 286 -15.01 -8.03 9.95
CA LEU A 286 -14.35 -8.35 11.21
C LEU A 286 -13.70 -7.14 11.90
N GLN A 287 -13.53 -6.00 11.24
CA GLN A 287 -12.81 -4.83 11.80
C GLN A 287 -13.38 -4.37 13.15
N VAL A 288 -14.72 -4.31 13.28
CA VAL A 288 -15.36 -3.87 14.53
C VAL A 288 -15.08 -4.84 15.66
N LEU A 289 -15.15 -6.15 15.39
CA LEU A 289 -14.87 -7.20 16.35
C LEU A 289 -13.41 -7.17 16.81
N VAL A 290 -12.48 -7.18 15.84
CA VAL A 290 -11.04 -7.13 16.12
C VAL A 290 -10.70 -5.86 16.90
N SER A 291 -11.21 -4.69 16.49
CA SER A 291 -10.97 -3.43 17.20
C SER A 291 -11.45 -3.47 18.66
N ARG A 292 -12.60 -4.12 18.93
CA ARG A 292 -13.09 -4.29 20.31
C ARG A 292 -12.18 -5.18 21.15
N ILE A 293 -11.70 -6.30 20.59
CA ILE A 293 -10.79 -7.23 21.26
C ILE A 293 -9.47 -6.54 21.62
N VAL A 294 -8.88 -5.81 20.68
CA VAL A 294 -7.55 -5.19 20.87
C VAL A 294 -7.59 -3.80 21.51
N LYS A 295 -8.77 -3.25 21.79
CA LYS A 295 -8.96 -1.85 22.24
C LYS A 295 -8.02 -1.46 23.40
N ASN A 296 -7.97 -2.28 24.44
CA ASN A 296 -7.24 -2.00 25.68
C ASN A 296 -5.81 -2.56 25.70
N LEU A 297 -5.37 -3.22 24.61
CA LEU A 297 -4.04 -3.80 24.52
C LEU A 297 -2.99 -2.74 24.15
N LYS A 298 -1.78 -2.87 24.69
CA LYS A 298 -0.65 -1.98 24.38
C LYS A 298 -0.34 -1.99 22.88
N PRO A 299 -0.09 -0.83 22.24
CA PRO A 299 0.06 -0.75 20.79
C PRO A 299 1.15 -1.65 20.22
N LEU A 300 2.39 -1.54 20.72
CA LEU A 300 3.53 -2.26 20.13
C LEU A 300 3.40 -3.80 20.26
N PRO A 301 3.09 -4.41 21.42
CA PRO A 301 2.86 -5.85 21.50
C PRO A 301 1.69 -6.34 20.62
N THR A 302 0.62 -5.54 20.49
CA THR A 302 -0.53 -5.91 19.66
C THR A 302 -0.18 -5.85 18.17
N MET A 303 0.60 -4.84 17.75
CA MET A 303 1.16 -4.75 16.39
C MET A 303 2.00 -5.99 16.06
N ILE A 304 2.88 -6.41 16.96
CA ILE A 304 3.71 -7.61 16.82
C ILE A 304 2.84 -8.87 16.68
N GLY A 305 1.79 -9.00 17.52
CA GLY A 305 0.83 -10.11 17.45
C GLY A 305 0.07 -10.13 16.11
N GLY A 306 -0.32 -8.96 15.58
CA GLY A 306 -0.94 -8.83 14.27
C GLY A 306 -0.04 -9.29 13.12
N MET A 307 1.24 -8.94 13.17
CA MET A 307 2.22 -9.43 12.19
C MET A 307 2.37 -10.95 12.26
N ALA A 308 2.48 -11.51 13.45
CA ALA A 308 2.54 -12.96 13.61
C ALA A 308 1.31 -13.68 13.02
N ILE A 309 0.10 -13.12 13.16
CA ILE A 309 -1.09 -13.63 12.49
C ILE A 309 -0.94 -13.53 10.96
N GLY A 310 -0.38 -12.44 10.44
CA GLY A 310 -0.09 -12.28 9.02
C GLY A 310 0.86 -13.36 8.48
N ALA A 311 1.93 -13.69 9.22
CA ALA A 311 2.82 -14.80 8.89
C ALA A 311 2.08 -16.14 8.79
N VAL A 312 1.13 -16.42 9.70
CA VAL A 312 0.29 -17.62 9.64
C VAL A 312 -0.55 -17.64 8.35
N GLY A 313 -1.07 -16.50 7.90
CA GLY A 313 -1.77 -16.39 6.61
C GLY A 313 -0.89 -16.88 5.44
N PHE A 314 0.37 -16.49 5.40
CA PHE A 314 1.34 -16.94 4.38
C PHE A 314 1.73 -18.41 4.54
N VAL A 315 1.78 -18.93 5.78
CA VAL A 315 1.91 -20.38 6.00
C VAL A 315 0.71 -21.13 5.42
N CYS A 316 -0.52 -20.62 5.57
CA CYS A 316 -1.70 -21.21 4.92
C CYS A 316 -1.54 -21.23 3.39
N LEU A 317 -1.00 -20.17 2.76
CA LEU A 317 -0.73 -20.14 1.33
C LEU A 317 0.28 -21.23 0.90
N ALA A 318 1.25 -21.57 1.74
CA ALA A 318 2.20 -22.66 1.47
C ALA A 318 1.53 -24.04 1.30
N PHE A 319 0.33 -24.20 1.83
CA PHE A 319 -0.49 -25.44 1.73
C PHE A 319 -1.72 -25.26 0.87
N ALA A 320 -1.89 -24.13 0.16
CA ALA A 320 -3.07 -23.80 -0.61
C ALA A 320 -3.09 -24.54 -1.96
N SER A 321 -3.47 -25.80 -1.94
CA SER A 321 -3.75 -26.59 -3.16
C SER A 321 -5.10 -26.26 -3.78
N THR A 322 -6.07 -25.79 -2.98
CA THR A 322 -7.43 -25.43 -3.39
C THR A 322 -7.77 -24.00 -3.04
N ALA A 323 -8.72 -23.41 -3.75
CA ALA A 323 -9.15 -22.03 -3.50
C ALA A 323 -9.71 -21.80 -2.09
N TRP A 324 -10.27 -22.80 -1.40
CA TRP A 324 -10.75 -22.63 -0.02
C TRP A 324 -9.61 -22.36 0.97
N ILE A 325 -8.50 -23.12 0.87
CA ILE A 325 -7.32 -22.91 1.73
C ILE A 325 -6.65 -21.58 1.37
N PHE A 326 -6.63 -21.23 0.08
CA PHE A 326 -6.13 -19.94 -0.39
C PHE A 326 -6.93 -18.77 0.20
N ILE A 327 -8.27 -18.82 0.14
CA ILE A 327 -9.18 -17.82 0.72
C ILE A 327 -8.93 -17.69 2.22
N LEU A 328 -8.78 -18.81 2.92
CA LEU A 328 -8.45 -18.82 4.34
C LEU A 328 -7.13 -18.09 4.62
N GLY A 329 -6.08 -18.37 3.83
CA GLY A 329 -4.78 -17.72 3.97
C GLY A 329 -4.87 -16.19 3.83
N ILE A 330 -5.60 -15.69 2.81
CA ILE A 330 -5.82 -14.26 2.62
C ILE A 330 -6.65 -13.66 3.75
N ALA A 331 -7.71 -14.35 4.21
CA ALA A 331 -8.53 -13.88 5.32
C ALA A 331 -7.74 -13.80 6.64
N VAL A 332 -6.91 -14.80 6.95
CA VAL A 332 -6.02 -14.79 8.13
C VAL A 332 -5.01 -13.64 8.04
N PHE A 333 -4.38 -13.44 6.86
CA PHE A 333 -3.50 -12.29 6.63
C PHE A 333 -4.23 -10.97 6.88
N SER A 334 -5.47 -10.82 6.39
CA SER A 334 -6.29 -9.62 6.60
C SER A 334 -6.60 -9.36 8.08
N VAL A 335 -6.82 -10.42 8.88
CA VAL A 335 -6.95 -10.28 10.35
C VAL A 335 -5.66 -9.78 10.98
N GLY A 336 -4.51 -10.26 10.52
CA GLY A 336 -3.19 -9.74 10.91
C GLY A 336 -3.04 -8.25 10.59
N GLU A 337 -3.37 -7.86 9.37
CA GLU A 337 -3.32 -6.48 8.90
C GLU A 337 -4.20 -5.54 9.73
N MET A 338 -5.49 -5.87 9.91
CA MET A 338 -6.42 -5.04 10.67
C MET A 338 -6.08 -4.99 12.18
N THR A 339 -5.29 -5.92 12.68
CA THR A 339 -4.74 -5.91 14.04
C THR A 339 -3.49 -5.05 14.15
N ALA A 340 -2.53 -5.24 13.24
CA ALA A 340 -1.23 -4.57 13.29
C ALA A 340 -1.31 -3.09 12.90
N HIS A 341 -1.98 -2.77 11.81
CA HIS A 341 -1.91 -1.46 11.18
C HIS A 341 -2.49 -0.31 12.02
N PRO A 342 -3.68 -0.40 12.63
CA PRO A 342 -4.17 0.65 13.52
C PRO A 342 -3.30 0.83 14.76
N LYS A 343 -2.72 -0.25 15.28
CA LYS A 343 -1.82 -0.22 16.45
C LYS A 343 -0.46 0.37 16.12
N TYR A 344 0.02 0.22 14.89
CA TYR A 344 1.19 0.94 14.38
C TYR A 344 1.00 2.46 14.49
N TYR A 345 -0.09 3.01 13.94
CA TYR A 345 -0.36 4.45 14.05
C TYR A 345 -0.55 4.90 15.50
N SER A 346 -1.20 4.08 16.32
CA SER A 346 -1.33 4.34 17.75
C SER A 346 0.05 4.44 18.42
N TYR A 347 0.97 3.53 18.07
CA TYR A 347 2.35 3.54 18.60
C TYR A 347 3.14 4.76 18.11
N VAL A 348 3.07 5.08 16.81
CA VAL A 348 3.67 6.31 16.26
C VAL A 348 3.19 7.54 17.02
N GLY A 349 1.89 7.64 17.30
CA GLY A 349 1.32 8.74 18.06
C GLY A 349 1.79 8.82 19.51
N LEU A 350 2.29 7.72 20.09
CA LEU A 350 2.86 7.68 21.46
C LEU A 350 4.33 8.08 21.49
N VAL A 351 5.13 7.64 20.49
CA VAL A 351 6.59 7.87 20.47
C VAL A 351 6.98 9.21 19.84
N ALA A 352 6.10 9.80 19.05
CA ALA A 352 6.33 11.09 18.44
C ALA A 352 6.38 12.21 19.48
N PRO A 353 7.37 13.16 19.42
CA PRO A 353 7.40 14.34 20.25
C PRO A 353 6.09 15.14 20.15
N VAL A 354 5.60 15.69 21.26
CA VAL A 354 4.27 16.32 21.34
C VAL A 354 4.11 17.46 20.33
N ASP A 355 5.15 18.29 20.17
CA ASP A 355 5.21 19.43 19.25
C ASP A 355 5.37 19.03 17.77
N LYS A 356 5.74 17.76 17.48
CA LYS A 356 6.06 17.25 16.14
C LYS A 356 5.18 16.08 15.71
N LYS A 357 4.15 15.76 16.49
CA LYS A 357 3.29 14.58 16.28
C LYS A 357 2.73 14.49 14.86
N ALA A 358 2.22 15.61 14.32
CA ALA A 358 1.69 15.67 12.97
C ALA A 358 2.76 15.36 11.89
N VAL A 359 4.00 15.79 12.13
CA VAL A 359 5.13 15.50 11.23
C VAL A 359 5.43 14.01 11.23
N TYR A 360 5.63 13.40 12.41
CA TYR A 360 5.91 11.96 12.53
C TYR A 360 4.80 11.09 11.93
N MET A 361 3.53 11.47 12.13
CA MET A 361 2.39 10.79 11.50
C MET A 361 2.42 10.87 9.97
N GLY A 362 2.86 12.00 9.41
CA GLY A 362 3.04 12.16 7.96
C GLY A 362 4.13 11.26 7.38
N TYR A 363 5.23 11.06 8.11
CA TYR A 363 6.33 10.18 7.69
C TYR A 363 6.15 8.71 8.11
N ALA A 364 5.13 8.41 8.91
CA ALA A 364 4.80 7.04 9.29
C ALA A 364 4.53 6.14 8.07
N PHE A 365 4.15 6.69 6.93
CA PHE A 365 3.93 5.95 5.68
C PHE A 365 5.20 5.39 5.01
N LEU A 366 6.40 5.73 5.49
CA LEU A 366 7.67 5.26 4.90
C LEU A 366 7.81 3.73 4.92
N TYR A 367 7.11 3.00 5.80
CA TYR A 367 7.05 1.54 5.75
C TYR A 367 6.55 1.02 4.40
N GLY A 368 5.57 1.72 3.81
CA GLY A 368 5.01 1.37 2.50
C GLY A 368 6.00 1.58 1.36
N VAL A 369 6.87 2.60 1.45
CA VAL A 369 7.96 2.82 0.49
C VAL A 369 8.94 1.65 0.53
N ILE A 370 9.43 1.30 1.72
CA ILE A 370 10.39 0.20 1.88
C ILE A 370 9.74 -1.13 1.49
N GLY A 371 8.54 -1.40 2.02
CA GLY A 371 7.79 -2.62 1.77
C GLY A 371 7.49 -2.85 0.29
N SER A 372 7.12 -1.80 -0.46
CA SER A 372 6.84 -1.91 -1.89
C SER A 372 8.11 -2.07 -2.73
N LEU A 373 9.14 -1.25 -2.48
CA LEU A 373 10.40 -1.33 -3.24
C LEU A 373 11.04 -2.70 -3.12
N VAL A 374 11.06 -3.27 -1.91
CA VAL A 374 11.62 -4.60 -1.67
C VAL A 374 10.60 -5.69 -2.04
N GLY A 375 9.38 -5.60 -1.53
CA GLY A 375 8.38 -6.67 -1.64
C GLY A 375 7.95 -6.95 -3.07
N SER A 376 7.56 -5.94 -3.84
CA SER A 376 7.10 -6.16 -5.23
C SER A 376 8.25 -6.60 -6.14
N SER A 377 9.45 -5.98 -6.00
CA SER A 377 10.62 -6.38 -6.81
C SER A 377 11.09 -7.80 -6.48
N ALA A 378 11.24 -8.13 -5.20
CA ALA A 378 11.66 -9.47 -4.77
C ALA A 378 10.59 -10.51 -5.14
N GLY A 379 9.31 -10.22 -4.92
CA GLY A 379 8.22 -11.12 -5.27
C GLY A 379 8.19 -11.48 -6.74
N GLY A 380 8.30 -10.48 -7.63
CA GLY A 380 8.37 -10.71 -9.07
C GLY A 380 9.60 -11.51 -9.50
N ALA A 381 10.78 -11.17 -8.96
CA ALA A 381 12.02 -11.88 -9.26
C ALA A 381 12.01 -13.34 -8.75
N MET A 382 11.57 -13.56 -7.51
CA MET A 382 11.45 -14.90 -6.92
C MET A 382 10.41 -15.74 -7.65
N TYR A 383 9.25 -15.15 -8.03
CA TYR A 383 8.24 -15.87 -8.79
C TYR A 383 8.79 -16.30 -10.16
N ALA A 384 9.44 -15.40 -10.88
CA ALA A 384 10.06 -15.71 -12.19
C ALA A 384 11.15 -16.79 -12.10
N ALA A 385 11.94 -16.80 -11.01
CA ALA A 385 13.02 -17.76 -10.83
C ALA A 385 12.55 -19.12 -10.28
N MET A 386 11.62 -19.14 -9.33
CA MET A 386 11.26 -20.35 -8.59
C MET A 386 9.98 -21.02 -9.12
N LEU A 387 8.92 -20.25 -9.40
CA LEU A 387 7.62 -20.79 -9.72
C LEU A 387 7.30 -20.82 -11.22
N LYS A 388 7.68 -19.80 -11.97
CA LYS A 388 7.41 -19.74 -13.41
C LYS A 388 7.95 -20.97 -14.18
N PRO A 389 9.17 -21.48 -13.91
CA PRO A 389 9.70 -22.64 -14.63
C PRO A 389 8.98 -23.97 -14.36
N ILE A 390 8.18 -24.02 -13.30
CA ILE A 390 7.46 -25.25 -12.89
C ILE A 390 5.97 -25.21 -13.16
N VAL A 391 5.45 -24.14 -13.78
CA VAL A 391 4.04 -24.04 -14.19
C VAL A 391 3.68 -25.22 -15.12
N GLY A 392 2.58 -25.88 -14.79
CA GLY A 392 2.10 -27.06 -15.53
C GLY A 392 2.80 -28.38 -15.18
N ARG A 393 3.80 -28.38 -14.28
CA ARG A 393 4.41 -29.61 -13.78
C ARG A 393 3.62 -30.21 -12.63
N THR A 394 3.67 -31.52 -12.48
CA THR A 394 3.10 -32.26 -11.34
C THR A 394 4.17 -32.51 -10.27
N GLY A 395 3.76 -32.72 -9.01
CA GLY A 395 4.69 -33.06 -7.92
C GLY A 395 5.48 -31.87 -7.34
N VAL A 396 5.09 -30.62 -7.67
CA VAL A 396 5.80 -29.38 -7.31
C VAL A 396 5.44 -28.80 -5.93
N ALA A 397 4.76 -29.59 -5.07
CA ALA A 397 4.31 -29.10 -3.76
C ALA A 397 5.43 -28.59 -2.85
N GLY A 398 6.64 -29.15 -2.99
CA GLY A 398 7.83 -28.73 -2.23
C GLY A 398 8.26 -27.30 -2.58
N GLU A 399 8.37 -26.99 -3.85
CA GLU A 399 8.74 -25.67 -4.37
C GLU A 399 7.71 -24.60 -4.02
N LEU A 400 6.41 -24.93 -4.11
CA LEU A 400 5.33 -24.03 -3.73
C LEU A 400 5.39 -23.71 -2.24
N ARG A 401 5.58 -24.73 -1.37
CA ARG A 401 5.75 -24.54 0.07
C ARG A 401 6.96 -23.66 0.37
N MET A 402 8.11 -23.99 -0.23
CA MET A 402 9.35 -23.24 -0.04
C MET A 402 9.17 -21.75 -0.35
N PHE A 403 8.53 -21.44 -1.48
CA PHE A 403 8.29 -20.06 -1.90
C PHE A 403 7.52 -19.25 -0.83
N TRP A 404 6.39 -19.77 -0.34
CA TRP A 404 5.57 -19.06 0.64
C TRP A 404 6.18 -19.06 2.04
N LEU A 405 6.88 -20.14 2.42
CA LEU A 405 7.56 -20.21 3.71
C LEU A 405 8.75 -19.24 3.78
N LEU A 406 9.39 -18.89 2.67
CA LEU A 406 10.40 -17.82 2.65
C LEU A 406 9.80 -16.46 3.01
N PHE A 407 8.62 -16.12 2.49
CA PHE A 407 7.93 -14.89 2.89
C PHE A 407 7.47 -14.95 4.35
N ALA A 408 6.86 -16.06 4.79
CA ALA A 408 6.47 -16.23 6.18
C ALA A 408 7.68 -16.10 7.14
N ALA A 409 8.83 -16.69 6.79
CA ALA A 409 10.05 -16.58 7.58
C ALA A 409 10.57 -15.13 7.66
N LEU A 410 10.47 -14.38 6.56
CA LEU A 410 10.83 -12.96 6.54
C LEU A 410 9.97 -12.14 7.51
N ASP A 411 8.67 -12.40 7.58
CA ASP A 411 7.80 -11.72 8.55
C ASP A 411 8.09 -12.18 9.99
N VAL A 412 8.38 -13.47 10.21
CA VAL A 412 8.82 -13.98 11.52
C VAL A 412 10.11 -13.28 11.96
N LEU A 413 11.05 -13.02 11.06
CA LEU A 413 12.26 -12.23 11.36
C LEU A 413 11.90 -10.79 11.71
N ALA A 414 10.95 -10.17 11.01
CA ALA A 414 10.46 -8.84 11.36
C ALA A 414 9.75 -8.82 12.72
N VAL A 415 8.94 -9.82 13.04
CA VAL A 415 8.35 -10.04 14.37
C VAL A 415 9.44 -10.12 15.44
N GLY A 416 10.47 -10.95 15.22
CA GLY A 416 11.63 -11.04 16.10
C GLY A 416 12.36 -9.72 16.28
N GLY A 417 12.55 -9.00 15.18
CA GLY A 417 13.15 -7.65 15.18
C GLY A 417 12.34 -6.65 16.00
N LEU A 418 10.99 -6.67 15.92
CA LEU A 418 10.14 -5.80 16.75
C LEU A 418 10.09 -6.25 18.21
N LEU A 419 10.23 -7.54 18.52
CA LEU A 419 10.38 -8.01 19.90
C LEU A 419 11.67 -7.49 20.51
N LEU A 420 12.79 -7.54 19.76
CA LEU A 420 14.07 -6.95 20.18
C LEU A 420 13.95 -5.43 20.30
N TYR A 421 13.30 -4.78 19.33
CA TYR A 421 13.01 -3.34 19.41
C TYR A 421 12.22 -3.00 20.69
N ASN A 422 11.17 -3.73 20.98
CA ASN A 422 10.35 -3.53 22.17
C ASN A 422 11.17 -3.67 23.48
N ARG A 423 12.11 -4.62 23.50
CA ARG A 423 12.96 -4.86 24.66
C ARG A 423 14.05 -3.81 24.87
N PHE A 424 14.71 -3.36 23.79
CA PHE A 424 15.94 -2.57 23.89
C PHE A 424 15.81 -1.12 23.43
N PHE A 425 14.81 -0.80 22.57
CA PHE A 425 14.72 0.51 21.90
C PHE A 425 13.41 1.26 22.14
N ALA A 426 12.37 0.61 22.71
CA ALA A 426 11.09 1.26 22.98
C ALA A 426 11.19 2.35 24.04
N ALA A 427 12.10 2.21 25.03
CA ALA A 427 12.35 3.24 26.02
C ALA A 427 13.11 4.43 25.44
N ASP A 428 12.71 5.65 25.80
CA ASP A 428 13.38 6.89 25.35
C ASP A 428 14.60 7.19 26.23
N THR A 429 15.70 6.51 25.91
CA THR A 429 16.99 6.69 26.58
C THR A 429 18.10 7.02 25.60
N PRO A 430 19.10 7.84 25.99
CA PRO A 430 20.25 8.15 25.14
C PRO A 430 21.00 6.89 24.66
N ALA A 431 21.09 5.85 25.50
CA ALA A 431 21.72 4.58 25.17
C ALA A 431 20.97 3.86 24.04
N ALA A 432 19.62 3.79 24.12
CA ALA A 432 18.77 3.19 23.08
C ALA A 432 18.89 3.98 21.77
N ALA A 433 18.87 5.31 21.82
CA ALA A 433 19.04 6.16 20.64
C ALA A 433 20.43 6.00 20.00
N GLY A 434 21.49 5.92 20.79
CA GLY A 434 22.85 5.69 20.32
C GLY A 434 23.03 4.32 19.66
N SER A 435 22.47 3.28 20.25
CA SER A 435 22.51 1.91 19.70
C SER A 435 21.68 1.78 18.43
N ALA A 436 20.47 2.34 18.40
CA ALA A 436 19.64 2.38 17.19
C ALA A 436 20.34 3.10 16.04
N ARG A 437 21.05 4.20 16.34
CA ARG A 437 21.82 4.94 15.36
C ARG A 437 22.94 4.09 14.73
N LYS A 438 23.71 3.36 15.54
CA LYS A 438 24.77 2.44 15.03
C LYS A 438 24.18 1.39 14.10
N ILE A 439 23.02 0.81 14.47
CA ILE A 439 22.32 -0.18 13.62
C ILE A 439 21.87 0.48 12.30
N MET A 440 21.25 1.66 12.35
CA MET A 440 20.78 2.34 11.16
C MET A 440 21.92 2.78 10.23
N ILE A 441 23.05 3.21 10.77
CA ILE A 441 24.27 3.48 9.98
C ILE A 441 24.72 2.19 9.27
N GLY A 442 24.72 1.05 9.96
CA GLY A 442 25.03 -0.25 9.35
C GLY A 442 24.07 -0.64 8.24
N VAL A 443 22.75 -0.43 8.42
CA VAL A 443 21.72 -0.65 7.40
C VAL A 443 21.97 0.25 6.18
N TYR A 444 22.18 1.54 6.39
CA TYR A 444 22.44 2.48 5.30
C TYR A 444 23.75 2.19 4.56
N ALA A 445 24.81 1.82 5.28
CA ALA A 445 26.07 1.40 4.68
C ALA A 445 25.90 0.13 3.83
N GLY A 446 25.17 -0.87 4.34
CA GLY A 446 24.83 -2.08 3.59
C GLY A 446 24.05 -1.77 2.31
N LEU A 447 23.06 -0.89 2.37
CA LEU A 447 22.31 -0.45 1.18
C LEU A 447 23.22 0.29 0.19
N ALA A 448 24.13 1.13 0.63
CA ALA A 448 25.07 1.83 -0.24
C ALA A 448 26.04 0.85 -0.93
N VAL A 449 26.57 -0.13 -0.21
CA VAL A 449 27.45 -1.18 -0.77
C VAL A 449 26.71 -2.02 -1.79
N LEU A 450 25.49 -2.50 -1.46
CA LEU A 450 24.66 -3.27 -2.39
C LEU A 450 24.29 -2.46 -3.64
N GLY A 451 23.90 -1.18 -3.46
CA GLY A 451 23.64 -0.29 -4.57
C GLY A 451 24.85 -0.06 -5.46
N GLY A 452 26.04 0.13 -4.88
CA GLY A 452 27.30 0.23 -5.60
C GLY A 452 27.64 -1.04 -6.40
N TRP A 453 27.44 -2.20 -5.79
CA TRP A 453 27.62 -3.48 -6.46
C TRP A 453 26.67 -3.68 -7.65
N PHE A 454 25.38 -3.42 -7.46
CA PHE A 454 24.39 -3.51 -8.56
C PHE A 454 24.65 -2.49 -9.67
N LEU A 455 25.09 -1.28 -9.33
CA LEU A 455 25.46 -0.30 -10.33
C LEU A 455 26.68 -0.75 -11.14
N TYR A 456 27.73 -1.23 -10.46
CA TYR A 456 28.91 -1.78 -11.11
C TYR A 456 28.57 -2.96 -12.01
N SER A 457 27.78 -3.93 -11.54
CA SER A 457 27.38 -5.11 -12.33
C SER A 457 26.54 -4.72 -13.56
N SER A 458 25.68 -3.69 -13.46
CA SER A 458 24.90 -3.18 -14.59
C SER A 458 25.75 -2.47 -15.63
N LEU A 459 26.80 -1.77 -15.23
CA LEU A 459 27.68 -1.05 -16.13
C LEU A 459 28.77 -1.94 -16.76
N SER A 460 29.18 -3.00 -16.07
CA SER A 460 30.19 -3.95 -16.55
C SER A 460 29.63 -5.09 -17.40
N GLY A 461 28.31 -5.24 -17.49
CA GLY A 461 27.63 -6.24 -18.33
C GLY A 461 27.57 -5.86 -19.79
N LEU A 462 27.40 -6.87 -20.67
CA LEU A 462 27.24 -6.65 -22.12
C LEU A 462 25.94 -5.93 -22.48
N GLU A 463 24.91 -6.01 -21.62
CA GLU A 463 23.65 -5.26 -21.73
C GLU A 463 23.43 -4.43 -20.47
N ILE A 464 23.17 -3.13 -20.66
CA ILE A 464 22.80 -2.24 -19.55
C ILE A 464 21.42 -2.61 -19.06
N ALA A 465 21.34 -3.35 -17.94
CA ALA A 465 20.09 -3.69 -17.30
C ALA A 465 19.53 -2.46 -16.56
N TYR A 466 18.86 -1.56 -17.30
CA TYR A 466 18.36 -0.29 -16.77
C TYR A 466 17.52 -0.46 -15.47
N ARG A 467 16.86 -1.60 -15.30
CA ARG A 467 16.11 -1.94 -14.07
C ARG A 467 17.04 -2.05 -12.86
N THR A 468 18.12 -2.82 -13.00
CA THR A 468 19.14 -2.98 -11.96
C THR A 468 19.83 -1.66 -11.66
N MET A 469 20.06 -0.83 -12.69
CA MET A 469 20.66 0.50 -12.53
C MET A 469 19.73 1.44 -11.73
N VAL A 470 18.43 1.46 -12.01
CA VAL A 470 17.46 2.29 -11.25
C VAL A 470 17.38 1.82 -9.79
N GLN A 471 17.32 0.51 -9.54
CA GLN A 471 17.34 -0.03 -8.18
C GLN A 471 18.64 0.33 -7.44
N ALA A 472 19.77 0.22 -8.11
CA ALA A 472 21.07 0.63 -7.59
C ALA A 472 21.11 2.11 -7.19
N CYS A 473 20.62 2.99 -8.06
CA CYS A 473 20.52 4.43 -7.78
C CYS A 473 19.65 4.72 -6.56
N ILE A 474 18.49 4.05 -6.42
CA ILE A 474 17.61 4.21 -5.27
C ILE A 474 18.32 3.74 -3.99
N MET A 475 18.96 2.57 -4.01
CA MET A 475 19.72 2.04 -2.87
C MET A 475 20.86 2.98 -2.46
N LEU A 476 21.60 3.54 -3.43
CA LEU A 476 22.66 4.51 -3.18
C LEU A 476 22.11 5.80 -2.58
N LEU A 477 21.03 6.35 -3.11
CA LEU A 477 20.40 7.55 -2.58
C LEU A 477 19.95 7.37 -1.12
N ILE A 478 19.28 6.26 -0.82
CA ILE A 478 18.83 5.94 0.55
C ILE A 478 20.02 5.66 1.46
N GLY A 479 20.98 4.84 0.99
CA GLY A 479 22.15 4.45 1.79
C GLY A 479 23.06 5.63 2.11
N VAL A 480 23.52 6.36 1.10
CA VAL A 480 24.42 7.52 1.29
C VAL A 480 23.69 8.68 1.98
N GLY A 481 22.45 8.98 1.57
CA GLY A 481 21.64 10.03 2.17
C GLY A 481 21.33 9.78 3.65
N GLY A 482 20.86 8.57 3.97
CA GLY A 482 20.56 8.15 5.34
C GLY A 482 21.80 8.13 6.24
N MET A 483 22.93 7.64 5.71
CA MET A 483 24.21 7.66 6.41
C MET A 483 24.68 9.11 6.68
N SER A 484 24.63 10.00 5.68
CA SER A 484 25.00 11.41 5.84
C SER A 484 24.16 12.13 6.90
N ILE A 485 22.83 11.90 6.90
CA ILE A 485 21.92 12.47 7.89
C ILE A 485 22.23 11.91 9.29
N SER A 486 22.49 10.61 9.39
CA SER A 486 22.79 9.97 10.67
C SER A 486 24.13 10.39 11.25
N LEU A 487 25.14 10.70 10.43
CA LEU A 487 26.48 11.14 10.87
C LEU A 487 26.52 12.59 11.31
N ARG A 488 25.81 13.51 10.63
CA ARG A 488 25.81 14.96 10.94
C ARG A 488 25.29 15.30 12.35
N ARG A 489 24.55 14.44 13.00
CA ARG A 489 24.02 14.67 14.36
C ARG A 489 25.02 14.38 15.50
N THR A 490 26.29 14.09 15.18
CA THR A 490 27.38 13.92 16.17
C THR A 490 28.23 15.20 16.41
N SER A 491 27.97 16.26 15.66
CA SER A 491 28.52 17.57 15.87
C SER A 491 27.47 18.55 16.42
#